data_474ff4b6249d7cc7a1ce5fe6f151fa5f
#
_entry.id   474ff4b6249d7cc7a1ce5fe6f151fa5f
#
_cell.length_a   1.000
_cell.length_b   1.000
_cell.length_c   1.000
_cell.angle_alpha   90.00
_cell.angle_beta   90.00
_cell.angle_gamma   90.00
#
_symmetry.space_group_name_H-M   'P 1'
#
loop_
_entity.id
_entity.type
_entity.pdbx_description
1 polymer ?
#
loop_
_entity_poly.entity_id
_entity_poly.type
_entity_poly.pdbx_seq_one_letter_code
_entity_poly.pdbx_strand_id
1 'polypeptide(L)'
;MADARRAPLKDQTDISGARALIVEARFYDDIQDALMEGAVAELKAAGVTHDVITVPGALEIPAAIAIALDAAEKNGKPYDAAIALGCVVRGDTIHFEIVSIESSRALMDLAVARKVPLGNGIITVNTDAQAWARARAGELNKGGDAARAALAMLRIKRRLTKA
;
A
#
# COMPACT_ATOMS: atom_id res chain seq x y z
N MET A 1 -1.02 -17.81 -3.69
CA MET A 1 -1.71 -17.65 -2.41
C MET A 1 -3.16 -18.01 -2.64
N ALA A 2 -3.76 -18.82 -1.78
CA ALA A 2 -5.17 -19.18 -1.91
C ALA A 2 -6.07 -17.95 -1.69
N ASP A 3 -7.27 -17.96 -2.25
CA ASP A 3 -8.25 -16.89 -2.06
C ASP A 3 -8.67 -16.78 -0.60
N ALA A 4 -8.86 -15.56 -0.15
CA ALA A 4 -9.30 -15.30 1.22
C ALA A 4 -10.74 -15.80 1.41
N ARG A 5 -10.95 -16.69 2.37
CA ARG A 5 -12.27 -17.27 2.74
C ARG A 5 -12.81 -16.65 4.04
N ARG A 6 -12.51 -15.38 4.29
CA ARG A 6 -12.94 -14.69 5.52
C ARG A 6 -14.13 -13.76 5.25
N ALA A 7 -14.97 -13.59 6.25
CA ALA A 7 -15.98 -12.54 6.23
C ALA A 7 -15.32 -11.14 6.24
N PRO A 8 -16.00 -10.12 5.70
CA PRO A 8 -15.52 -8.73 5.81
C PRO A 8 -15.29 -8.32 7.27
N LEU A 9 -14.27 -7.47 7.48
CA LEU A 9 -14.02 -6.91 8.82
C LEU A 9 -15.19 -6.03 9.25
N LYS A 10 -15.64 -6.19 10.50
CA LYS A 10 -16.83 -5.50 11.04
C LYS A 10 -16.54 -4.14 11.66
N ASP A 11 -15.27 -3.70 11.73
CA ASP A 11 -14.92 -2.41 12.32
C ASP A 11 -15.43 -1.26 11.44
N GLN A 12 -16.39 -0.51 11.96
CA GLN A 12 -17.07 0.62 11.31
C GLN A 12 -16.59 1.97 11.87
N THR A 13 -15.46 2.02 12.58
CA THR A 13 -14.90 3.27 13.06
C THR A 13 -14.76 4.27 11.91
N ASP A 14 -15.33 5.48 12.09
CA ASP A 14 -15.29 6.52 11.06
C ASP A 14 -13.85 7.00 10.82
N ILE A 15 -13.46 6.97 9.56
CA ILE A 15 -12.16 7.43 9.06
C ILE A 15 -12.30 8.50 7.97
N SER A 16 -13.50 9.02 7.76
CA SER A 16 -13.72 10.13 6.83
C SER A 16 -12.86 11.32 7.18
N GLY A 17 -12.41 12.05 6.17
CA GLY A 17 -11.51 13.18 6.32
C GLY A 17 -10.05 12.83 6.63
N ALA A 18 -9.71 11.54 6.73
CA ALA A 18 -8.33 11.10 6.84
C ALA A 18 -7.54 11.40 5.55
N ARG A 19 -6.22 11.47 5.68
CA ARG A 19 -5.30 11.72 4.58
C ARG A 19 -4.30 10.57 4.46
N ALA A 20 -4.26 9.92 3.31
CA ALA A 20 -3.35 8.83 3.01
C ALA A 20 -2.20 9.28 2.09
N LEU A 21 -1.07 8.60 2.21
CA LEU A 21 0.03 8.69 1.26
C LEU A 21 0.07 7.41 0.44
N ILE A 22 0.09 7.54 -0.88
CA ILE A 22 0.44 6.44 -1.79
C ILE A 22 1.87 6.66 -2.27
N VAL A 23 2.74 5.68 -2.09
CA VAL A 23 4.06 5.64 -2.73
C VAL A 23 4.08 4.51 -3.73
N GLU A 24 4.32 4.86 -4.99
CA GLU A 24 4.28 3.92 -6.12
C GLU A 24 5.64 3.81 -6.82
N ALA A 25 5.97 2.59 -7.28
CA ALA A 25 7.12 2.35 -8.13
C ALA A 25 6.64 2.03 -9.55
N ARG A 26 6.95 2.91 -10.53
CA ARG A 26 6.52 2.79 -11.91
C ARG A 26 7.54 2.06 -12.79
N PHE A 27 7.93 0.87 -12.41
CA PHE A 27 8.78 0.03 -13.26
C PHE A 27 7.98 -0.55 -14.45
N TYR A 28 6.69 -0.84 -14.25
CA TYR A 28 5.71 -1.28 -15.25
C TYR A 28 4.51 -0.34 -15.18
N ASP A 29 4.47 0.67 -16.03
CA ASP A 29 3.49 1.77 -15.96
C ASP A 29 2.04 1.30 -16.03
N ASP A 30 1.73 0.40 -16.95
CA ASP A 30 0.38 -0.11 -17.18
C ASP A 30 -0.14 -0.97 -16.02
N ILE A 31 0.72 -1.83 -15.45
CA ILE A 31 0.40 -2.63 -14.26
C ILE A 31 0.22 -1.70 -13.05
N GLN A 32 1.06 -0.68 -12.93
CA GLN A 32 0.97 0.30 -11.86
C GLN A 32 -0.33 1.12 -11.93
N ASP A 33 -0.78 1.50 -13.12
CA ASP A 33 -2.06 2.19 -13.32
C ASP A 33 -3.23 1.32 -12.80
N ALA A 34 -3.22 0.03 -13.08
CA ALA A 34 -4.24 -0.89 -12.60
C ALA A 34 -4.23 -1.05 -11.05
N LEU A 35 -3.03 -1.11 -10.44
CA LEU A 35 -2.91 -1.14 -8.98
C LEU A 35 -3.42 0.16 -8.35
N MET A 36 -3.08 1.29 -8.95
CA MET A 36 -3.51 2.62 -8.50
C MET A 36 -5.03 2.77 -8.57
N GLU A 37 -5.65 2.33 -9.66
CA GLU A 37 -7.11 2.35 -9.83
C GLU A 37 -7.81 1.67 -8.65
N GLY A 38 -7.39 0.45 -8.30
CA GLY A 38 -7.96 -0.29 -7.18
C GLY A 38 -7.78 0.41 -5.84
N ALA A 39 -6.58 0.92 -5.57
CA ALA A 39 -6.28 1.60 -4.31
C ALA A 39 -7.08 2.90 -4.15
N VAL A 40 -7.11 3.73 -5.18
CA VAL A 40 -7.82 5.01 -5.18
C VAL A 40 -9.32 4.82 -5.02
N ALA A 41 -9.91 3.80 -5.66
CA ALA A 41 -11.33 3.48 -5.52
C ALA A 41 -11.71 3.19 -4.05
N GLU A 42 -10.90 2.43 -3.33
CA GLU A 42 -11.13 2.12 -1.91
C GLU A 42 -10.97 3.35 -1.00
N LEU A 43 -9.96 4.19 -1.24
CA LEU A 43 -9.78 5.44 -0.49
C LEU A 43 -10.96 6.38 -0.70
N LYS A 44 -11.39 6.56 -1.94
CA LYS A 44 -12.53 7.40 -2.31
C LYS A 44 -13.82 6.91 -1.66
N ALA A 45 -14.08 5.60 -1.69
CA ALA A 45 -15.24 5.00 -1.06
C ALA A 45 -15.26 5.22 0.47
N ALA A 46 -14.09 5.32 1.11
CA ALA A 46 -13.94 5.57 2.54
C ALA A 46 -13.91 7.08 2.91
N GLY A 47 -14.01 7.98 1.94
CA GLY A 47 -13.91 9.43 2.19
C GLY A 47 -12.51 9.90 2.61
N VAL A 48 -11.47 9.17 2.18
CA VAL A 48 -10.07 9.44 2.50
C VAL A 48 -9.39 10.14 1.32
N THR A 49 -8.78 11.30 1.58
CA THR A 49 -7.97 12.00 0.58
C THR A 49 -6.58 11.39 0.48
N HIS A 50 -5.88 11.59 -0.64
CA HIS A 50 -4.55 11.04 -0.81
C HIS A 50 -3.62 11.94 -1.61
N ASP A 51 -2.33 11.80 -1.34
CA ASP A 51 -1.24 12.29 -2.19
C ASP A 51 -0.45 11.11 -2.74
N VAL A 52 0.23 11.32 -3.85
CA VAL A 52 1.02 10.29 -4.54
C VAL A 52 2.47 10.74 -4.67
N ILE A 53 3.39 9.85 -4.34
CA ILE A 53 4.83 9.99 -4.61
C ILE A 53 5.26 8.82 -5.50
N THR A 54 5.93 9.14 -6.60
CA THR A 54 6.48 8.15 -7.52
C THR A 54 7.97 7.98 -7.27
N VAL A 55 8.43 6.73 -7.19
CA VAL A 55 9.83 6.34 -7.00
C VAL A 55 10.29 5.40 -8.11
N PRO A 56 11.63 5.26 -8.34
CA PRO A 56 12.16 4.44 -9.44
C PRO A 56 11.84 2.94 -9.31
N GLY A 57 11.85 2.40 -8.10
CA GLY A 57 11.66 0.96 -7.88
C GLY A 57 11.11 0.64 -6.50
N ALA A 58 10.79 -0.64 -6.29
CA ALA A 58 10.17 -1.09 -5.04
C ALA A 58 11.08 -0.93 -3.81
N LEU A 59 12.40 -0.98 -3.99
CA LEU A 59 13.36 -0.78 -2.89
C LEU A 59 13.34 0.65 -2.32
N GLU A 60 12.95 1.64 -3.12
CA GLU A 60 12.88 3.04 -2.71
C GLU A 60 11.59 3.38 -1.96
N ILE A 61 10.54 2.55 -2.08
CA ILE A 61 9.23 2.82 -1.48
C ILE A 61 9.31 3.01 0.05
N PRO A 62 9.95 2.13 0.84
CA PRO A 62 9.96 2.29 2.29
C PRO A 62 10.65 3.58 2.75
N ALA A 63 11.78 3.93 2.12
CA ALA A 63 12.50 5.17 2.46
C ALA A 63 11.68 6.41 2.07
N ALA A 64 11.02 6.40 0.91
CA ALA A 64 10.17 7.50 0.48
C ALA A 64 8.98 7.71 1.44
N ILE A 65 8.36 6.62 1.92
CA ILE A 65 7.30 6.71 2.94
C ILE A 65 7.86 7.35 4.23
N ALA A 66 9.00 6.87 4.73
CA ALA A 66 9.59 7.40 5.95
C ALA A 66 9.90 8.90 5.85
N ILE A 67 10.51 9.32 4.74
CA ILE A 67 10.82 10.74 4.47
C ILE A 67 9.55 11.58 4.41
N ALA A 68 8.53 11.10 3.71
CA ALA A 68 7.26 11.82 3.55
C ALA A 68 6.49 11.94 4.87
N LEU A 69 6.49 10.90 5.70
CA LEU A 69 5.87 10.95 7.03
C LEU A 69 6.53 12.02 7.90
N ASP A 70 7.88 12.04 7.96
CA ASP A 70 8.63 13.03 8.73
C ASP A 70 8.39 14.47 8.23
N ALA A 71 8.39 14.65 6.92
CA ALA A 71 8.15 15.96 6.31
C ALA A 71 6.72 16.46 6.59
N ALA A 72 5.73 15.58 6.48
CA ALA A 72 4.33 15.90 6.72
C ALA A 72 4.07 16.28 8.20
N GLU A 73 4.69 15.55 9.14
CA GLU A 73 4.62 15.88 10.57
C GLU A 73 5.23 17.26 10.88
N LYS A 74 6.43 17.54 10.36
CA LYS A 74 7.10 18.84 10.52
C LYS A 74 6.31 20.02 9.94
N ASN A 75 5.56 19.75 8.87
CA ASN A 75 4.72 20.76 8.22
C ASN A 75 3.32 20.88 8.83
N GLY A 76 3.03 20.17 9.91
CA GLY A 76 1.74 20.20 10.59
C GLY A 76 0.57 19.59 9.81
N LYS A 77 0.88 18.78 8.80
CA LYS A 77 -0.12 18.09 7.95
C LYS A 77 0.23 16.60 7.85
N PRO A 78 0.16 15.84 8.97
CA PRO A 78 0.55 14.43 8.98
C PRO A 78 -0.34 13.58 8.07
N TYR A 79 0.20 12.46 7.61
CA TYR A 79 -0.58 11.40 6.98
C TYR A 79 -1.12 10.44 8.05
N ASP A 80 -2.36 10.03 7.89
CA ASP A 80 -3.04 9.05 8.76
C ASP A 80 -2.73 7.61 8.37
N ALA A 81 -2.41 7.36 7.11
CA ALA A 81 -2.10 6.04 6.57
C ALA A 81 -1.14 6.14 5.38
N ALA A 82 -0.49 5.02 5.07
CA ALA A 82 0.38 4.89 3.90
C ALA A 82 0.06 3.61 3.11
N ILE A 83 0.23 3.67 1.80
CA ILE A 83 0.02 2.55 0.87
C ILE A 83 1.24 2.47 -0.05
N ALA A 84 1.86 1.30 -0.09
CA ALA A 84 2.95 0.98 -1.01
C ALA A 84 2.38 0.23 -2.21
N LEU A 85 2.65 0.70 -3.43
CA LEU A 85 2.23 0.04 -4.67
C LEU A 85 3.42 -0.19 -5.58
N GLY A 86 3.53 -1.39 -6.14
CA GLY A 86 4.59 -1.75 -7.07
C GLY A 86 4.41 -3.15 -7.62
N CYS A 87 5.23 -3.49 -8.60
CA CYS A 87 5.24 -4.82 -9.21
C CYS A 87 6.68 -5.29 -9.40
N VAL A 88 6.98 -6.48 -8.91
CA VAL A 88 8.27 -7.15 -9.11
C VAL A 88 8.02 -8.44 -9.87
N VAL A 89 8.52 -8.52 -11.10
CA VAL A 89 8.44 -9.72 -11.94
C VAL A 89 9.77 -10.45 -11.88
N ARG A 90 9.73 -11.77 -11.72
CA ARG A 90 10.93 -12.61 -11.64
C ARG A 90 11.75 -12.54 -12.93
N GLY A 91 13.02 -12.19 -12.79
CA GLY A 91 14.03 -12.29 -13.82
C GLY A 91 14.98 -13.48 -13.61
N ASP A 92 16.10 -13.48 -14.32
CA ASP A 92 17.06 -14.60 -14.35
C ASP A 92 17.99 -14.67 -13.13
N THR A 93 18.03 -13.62 -12.30
CA THR A 93 18.95 -13.51 -11.18
C THR A 93 18.21 -13.48 -9.85
N ILE A 94 18.96 -13.55 -8.74
CA ILE A 94 18.40 -13.44 -7.37
C ILE A 94 17.89 -12.02 -7.04
N HIS A 95 17.96 -11.08 -7.98
CA HIS A 95 17.51 -9.70 -7.74
C HIS A 95 16.03 -9.62 -7.35
N PHE A 96 15.20 -10.51 -7.92
CA PHE A 96 13.79 -10.63 -7.55
C PHE A 96 13.61 -10.89 -6.05
N GLU A 97 14.37 -11.84 -5.50
CA GLU A 97 14.32 -12.20 -4.08
C GLU A 97 14.75 -11.03 -3.19
N ILE A 98 15.84 -10.37 -3.56
CA ILE A 98 16.36 -9.20 -2.83
C ILE A 98 15.30 -8.09 -2.79
N VAL A 99 14.77 -7.70 -3.95
CA VAL A 99 13.78 -6.62 -4.03
C VAL A 99 12.50 -6.97 -3.27
N SER A 100 11.99 -8.18 -3.45
CA SER A 100 10.73 -8.63 -2.85
C SER A 100 10.82 -8.75 -1.34
N ILE A 101 11.89 -9.35 -0.83
CA ILE A 101 12.09 -9.58 0.60
C ILE A 101 12.41 -8.28 1.31
N GLU A 102 13.39 -7.52 0.82
CA GLU A 102 13.85 -6.33 1.52
C GLU A 102 12.83 -5.18 1.50
N SER A 103 12.10 -4.97 0.41
CA SER A 103 11.02 -3.99 0.40
C SER A 103 9.91 -4.35 1.39
N SER A 104 9.49 -5.60 1.43
CA SER A 104 8.45 -6.07 2.35
C SER A 104 8.91 -6.01 3.81
N ARG A 105 10.16 -6.41 4.10
CA ARG A 105 10.74 -6.35 5.44
C ARG A 105 10.82 -4.90 5.93
N ALA A 106 11.35 -4.00 5.10
CA ALA A 106 11.46 -2.59 5.47
C ALA A 106 10.10 -1.92 5.70
N LEU A 107 9.07 -2.26 4.92
CA LEU A 107 7.70 -1.78 5.15
C LEU A 107 7.13 -2.28 6.47
N MET A 108 7.35 -3.55 6.83
CA MET A 108 6.92 -4.11 8.11
C MET A 108 7.62 -3.42 9.28
N ASP A 109 8.95 -3.25 9.20
CA ASP A 109 9.73 -2.57 10.22
C ASP A 109 9.25 -1.12 10.42
N LEU A 110 9.01 -0.39 9.32
CA LEU A 110 8.50 0.97 9.35
C LEU A 110 7.10 1.04 9.97
N ALA A 111 6.19 0.15 9.57
CA ALA A 111 4.82 0.13 10.07
C ALA A 111 4.78 -0.08 11.58
N VAL A 112 5.56 -1.03 12.09
CA VAL A 112 5.62 -1.34 13.53
C VAL A 112 6.31 -0.23 14.32
N ALA A 113 7.48 0.24 13.87
CA ALA A 113 8.25 1.27 14.56
C ALA A 113 7.52 2.61 14.64
N ARG A 114 6.88 3.04 13.55
CA ARG A 114 6.15 4.31 13.46
C ARG A 114 4.68 4.17 13.85
N LYS A 115 4.17 2.96 14.07
CA LYS A 115 2.73 2.71 14.30
C LYS A 115 1.85 3.36 13.23
N VAL A 116 2.34 3.36 11.99
CA VAL A 116 1.62 3.90 10.85
C VAL A 116 0.72 2.81 10.25
N PRO A 117 -0.57 3.09 10.04
CA PRO A 117 -1.45 2.24 9.25
C PRO A 117 -0.90 2.10 7.83
N LEU A 118 -0.37 0.93 7.47
CA LEU A 118 0.32 0.71 6.22
C LEU A 118 -0.24 -0.50 5.48
N GLY A 119 -0.51 -0.33 4.18
CA GLY A 119 -0.88 -1.39 3.26
C GLY A 119 0.25 -1.68 2.28
N ASN A 120 0.64 -2.95 2.16
CA ASN A 120 1.65 -3.40 1.20
C ASN A 120 0.95 -3.97 -0.04
N GLY A 121 0.99 -3.24 -1.14
CA GLY A 121 0.52 -3.61 -2.47
C GLY A 121 1.65 -3.80 -3.48
N ILE A 122 2.86 -4.10 -3.02
CA ILE A 122 3.95 -4.55 -3.90
C ILE A 122 3.68 -6.00 -4.27
N ILE A 123 3.18 -6.22 -5.49
CA ILE A 123 2.95 -7.57 -5.99
C ILE A 123 4.27 -8.19 -6.47
N THR A 124 4.43 -9.49 -6.17
CA THR A 124 5.62 -10.28 -6.54
C THR A 124 5.18 -11.50 -7.31
N VAL A 125 5.61 -11.61 -8.54
CA VAL A 125 5.08 -12.56 -9.52
C VAL A 125 6.18 -13.18 -10.37
N ASN A 126 5.90 -14.36 -10.93
CA ASN A 126 6.83 -15.03 -11.83
C ASN A 126 6.61 -14.64 -13.30
N THR A 127 5.42 -14.18 -13.66
CA THR A 127 5.06 -13.87 -15.06
C THR A 127 4.19 -12.60 -15.13
N ASP A 128 4.21 -11.96 -16.29
CA ASP A 128 3.38 -10.82 -16.61
C ASP A 128 1.87 -11.13 -16.45
N ALA A 129 1.42 -12.31 -16.91
CA ALA A 129 0.03 -12.75 -16.74
C ALA A 129 -0.39 -12.81 -15.26
N GLN A 130 0.51 -13.22 -14.37
CA GLN A 130 0.26 -13.23 -12.93
C GLN A 130 0.19 -11.81 -12.37
N ALA A 131 0.96 -10.86 -12.92
CA ALA A 131 0.90 -9.47 -12.52
C ALA A 131 -0.47 -8.85 -12.87
N TRP A 132 -0.92 -9.03 -14.10
CA TRP A 132 -2.22 -8.54 -14.55
C TRP A 132 -3.39 -9.11 -13.76
N ALA A 133 -3.41 -10.42 -13.52
CA ALA A 133 -4.45 -11.05 -12.72
C ALA A 133 -4.53 -10.47 -11.29
N ARG A 134 -3.43 -9.97 -10.75
CA ARG A 134 -3.35 -9.36 -9.42
C ARG A 134 -3.63 -7.88 -9.41
N ALA A 135 -3.25 -7.17 -10.46
CA ALA A 135 -3.37 -5.72 -10.53
C ALA A 135 -4.79 -5.25 -10.84
N ARG A 136 -5.46 -5.90 -11.80
CA ARG A 136 -6.79 -5.45 -12.26
C ARG A 136 -7.82 -5.44 -11.15
N ALA A 137 -8.54 -4.32 -11.03
CA ALA A 137 -9.60 -4.13 -10.06
C ALA A 137 -10.77 -5.14 -10.21
N GLY A 138 -11.04 -5.58 -11.45
CA GLY A 138 -12.07 -6.60 -11.76
C GLY A 138 -11.63 -8.05 -11.51
N GLU A 139 -10.38 -8.28 -11.11
CA GLU A 139 -9.82 -9.61 -10.82
C GLU A 139 -9.41 -9.70 -9.33
N LEU A 140 -8.11 -9.89 -9.02
CA LEU A 140 -7.66 -10.03 -7.62
C LEU A 140 -7.49 -8.69 -6.89
N ASN A 141 -7.46 -7.58 -7.60
CA ASN A 141 -7.47 -6.21 -7.06
C ASN A 141 -6.49 -5.99 -5.88
N LYS A 142 -5.21 -6.29 -6.04
CA LYS A 142 -4.22 -6.18 -4.95
C LYS A 142 -3.92 -4.74 -4.55
N GLY A 143 -4.11 -3.77 -5.44
CA GLY A 143 -4.09 -2.36 -5.08
C GLY A 143 -5.20 -2.01 -4.09
N GLY A 144 -6.42 -2.45 -4.36
CA GLY A 144 -7.54 -2.30 -3.44
C GLY A 144 -7.36 -3.06 -2.13
N ASP A 145 -6.79 -4.27 -2.16
CA ASP A 145 -6.47 -5.02 -0.94
C ASP A 145 -5.48 -4.26 -0.04
N ALA A 146 -4.46 -3.63 -0.61
CA ALA A 146 -3.50 -2.83 0.14
C ALA A 146 -4.18 -1.61 0.78
N ALA A 147 -5.02 -0.90 0.05
CA ALA A 147 -5.78 0.22 0.59
C ALA A 147 -6.71 -0.25 1.73
N ARG A 148 -7.46 -1.33 1.55
CA ARG A 148 -8.32 -1.91 2.59
C ARG A 148 -7.54 -2.29 3.84
N ALA A 149 -6.32 -2.85 3.69
CA ALA A 149 -5.46 -3.18 4.82
C ALA A 149 -5.03 -1.92 5.60
N ALA A 150 -4.57 -0.88 4.91
CA ALA A 150 -4.22 0.40 5.53
C ALA A 150 -5.42 1.03 6.26
N LEU A 151 -6.60 1.04 5.63
CA LEU A 151 -7.82 1.59 6.22
C LEU A 151 -8.29 0.79 7.45
N ALA A 152 -8.16 -0.53 7.43
CA ALA A 152 -8.46 -1.37 8.58
C ALA A 152 -7.55 -1.05 9.76
N MET A 153 -6.24 -0.89 9.53
CA MET A 153 -5.29 -0.50 10.57
C MET A 153 -5.55 0.94 11.08
N LEU A 154 -5.98 1.84 10.20
CA LEU A 154 -6.37 3.20 10.60
C LEU A 154 -7.60 3.20 11.52
N ARG A 155 -8.60 2.37 11.24
CA ARG A 155 -9.77 2.20 12.12
C ARG A 155 -9.36 1.72 13.50
N ILE A 156 -8.52 0.68 13.57
CA ILE A 156 -7.97 0.17 14.83
C ILE A 156 -7.24 1.28 15.59
N LYS A 157 -6.34 2.00 14.92
CA LYS A 157 -5.58 3.10 15.55
C LYS A 157 -6.51 4.17 16.12
N ARG A 158 -7.47 4.67 15.33
CA ARG A 158 -8.43 5.69 15.78
C ARG A 158 -9.28 5.21 16.95
N ARG A 159 -9.77 3.99 16.89
CA ARG A 159 -10.59 3.42 17.97
C ARG A 159 -9.83 3.33 19.28
N LEU A 160 -8.58 2.88 19.25
CA LEU A 160 -7.75 2.71 20.46
C LEU A 160 -7.15 4.00 20.99
N THR A 161 -7.04 5.07 20.18
CA THR A 161 -6.48 6.36 20.62
C THR A 161 -7.54 7.37 21.05
N LYS A 162 -8.83 7.11 20.79
CA LYS A 162 -9.96 7.93 21.26
C LYS A 162 -10.47 7.57 22.67
N ALA A 163 -9.84 6.55 23.30
CA ALA A 163 -10.19 6.11 24.64
C ALA A 163 -9.50 6.97 25.71
#